data_d8c6d80f8901422e76996bad7d5f169d
#
_entry.id   d8c6d80f8901422e76996bad7d5f169d
#
_cell.length_a   1.000
_cell.length_b   1.000
_cell.length_c   1.000
_cell.angle_alpha   90.00
_cell.angle_beta   90.00
_cell.angle_gamma   90.00
#
_symmetry.space_group_name_H-M   'P 1'
#
loop_
_entity.id
_entity.type
_entity.pdbx_description
1 polymer ?
#
loop_
_entity_poly.entity_id
_entity_poly.type
_entity_poly.pdbx_seq_one_letter_code
_entity_poly.pdbx_strand_id
1 'polypeptide(L)'
;EEFEKGSIIVPLVQRDNNLNVTKDDVHNIFRKIAAEDFINIYAVNTGLSNYGPDLGGLHEVINLPKVAILSGKGSSAYSVGQVWHLLNEKMHIPTSLINSNNLNRTLLDNYTVLIMSDGSFSHIDSSNVKSIKSWINRGGCLISTGSGSEWIINNKIIDETIKEINKDTLDIPYENVQAERGSQRIGGAVFHINLDNTHPIAYGYQKSLPVFRNNETFYELSTSDAANVGRYAKKPLMSGYISDEMNDEIKNSASIIARNVGSGSVILFADNPHFRAFWYGTEGLLLNAVFFGNAF
;
A
#
# COMPACT_ATOMS: atom_id res chain seq x y z
N GLU A 1 26.24 10.87 14.39
CA GLU A 1 25.54 10.78 13.09
C GLU A 1 24.06 10.74 13.34
N GLU A 2 23.29 11.35 12.46
CA GLU A 2 21.84 11.31 12.46
C GLU A 2 21.42 10.35 11.34
N PHE A 3 20.57 9.37 11.65
CA PHE A 3 20.07 8.41 10.68
C PHE A 3 18.69 8.82 10.18
N GLU A 4 18.45 8.64 8.91
CA GLU A 4 17.17 8.95 8.29
C GLU A 4 16.07 8.01 8.79
N LYS A 5 14.82 8.50 8.78
CA LYS A 5 13.65 7.68 9.10
C LYS A 5 13.53 6.53 8.10
N GLY A 6 13.26 5.34 8.61
CA GLY A 6 13.23 4.12 7.82
C GLY A 6 14.59 3.42 7.70
N SER A 7 15.64 3.91 8.38
CA SER A 7 16.91 3.20 8.48
C SER A 7 16.72 1.85 9.16
N ILE A 8 17.30 0.80 8.56
CA ILE A 8 17.21 -0.57 9.05
C ILE A 8 18.44 -0.87 9.89
N ILE A 9 18.22 -1.38 11.09
CA ILE A 9 19.29 -1.77 12.02
C ILE A 9 19.53 -3.26 11.87
N VAL A 10 20.79 -3.65 11.61
CA VAL A 10 21.19 -5.05 11.52
C VAL A 10 22.17 -5.35 12.65
N PRO A 11 21.75 -6.11 13.68
CA PRO A 11 22.64 -6.51 14.75
C PRO A 11 23.65 -7.53 14.25
N LEU A 12 24.95 -7.27 14.45
CA LEU A 12 26.03 -8.19 14.07
C LEU A 12 26.17 -9.38 15.03
N VAL A 13 25.65 -9.22 16.26
CA VAL A 13 25.62 -10.28 17.26
C VAL A 13 24.19 -10.75 17.38
N GLN A 14 23.89 -11.88 16.76
CA GLN A 14 22.57 -12.51 16.87
C GLN A 14 22.53 -13.43 18.07
N ARG A 15 21.42 -13.39 18.82
CA ARG A 15 21.19 -14.30 19.95
C ARG A 15 20.85 -15.74 19.51
N ASP A 16 20.34 -15.90 18.28
CA ASP A 16 20.00 -17.19 17.69
C ASP A 16 21.14 -17.69 16.78
N ASN A 17 21.88 -18.66 17.24
CA ASN A 17 22.99 -19.31 16.52
C ASN A 17 22.54 -20.24 15.37
N ASN A 18 21.27 -20.21 14.96
CA ASN A 18 20.73 -21.07 13.91
C ASN A 18 21.12 -20.64 12.49
N LEU A 19 21.60 -19.42 12.32
CA LEU A 19 22.18 -18.96 11.07
C LEU A 19 23.72 -19.02 11.25
N ASN A 20 24.40 -19.97 10.62
CA ASN A 20 25.86 -20.05 10.55
C ASN A 20 26.45 -18.87 9.73
N VAL A 21 26.04 -17.64 10.03
CA VAL A 21 26.49 -16.42 9.35
C VAL A 21 27.56 -15.78 10.22
N THR A 22 28.75 -15.66 9.68
CA THR A 22 29.88 -15.01 10.37
C THR A 22 29.81 -13.49 10.20
N LYS A 23 30.57 -12.75 11.03
CA LYS A 23 30.68 -11.27 10.86
C LYS A 23 31.27 -10.91 9.50
N ASP A 24 32.16 -11.72 8.96
CA ASP A 24 32.78 -11.49 7.65
C ASP A 24 31.77 -11.71 6.53
N ASP A 25 30.87 -12.69 6.66
CA ASP A 25 29.78 -12.90 5.70
C ASP A 25 28.85 -11.67 5.65
N VAL A 26 28.43 -11.16 6.82
CA VAL A 26 27.61 -9.95 6.90
C VAL A 26 28.32 -8.74 6.27
N HIS A 27 29.61 -8.57 6.58
CA HIS A 27 30.40 -7.49 6.03
C HIS A 27 30.53 -7.56 4.50
N ASN A 28 30.76 -8.76 3.96
CA ASN A 28 30.83 -8.97 2.51
C ASN A 28 29.51 -8.73 1.82
N ILE A 29 28.37 -9.18 2.43
CA ILE A 29 27.01 -8.92 1.92
C ILE A 29 26.78 -7.40 1.86
N PHE A 30 27.08 -6.67 2.93
CA PHE A 30 26.85 -5.23 2.96
C PHE A 30 27.74 -4.45 2.00
N ARG A 31 29.00 -4.87 1.81
CA ARG A 31 29.86 -4.28 0.77
C ARG A 31 29.27 -4.45 -0.62
N LYS A 32 28.73 -5.63 -0.91
CA LYS A 32 28.07 -5.91 -2.19
C LYS A 32 26.84 -5.05 -2.37
N ILE A 33 25.93 -5.00 -1.39
CA ILE A 33 24.72 -4.17 -1.41
C ILE A 33 25.09 -2.67 -1.61
N ALA A 34 26.07 -2.17 -0.85
CA ALA A 34 26.48 -0.77 -0.99
C ALA A 34 27.03 -0.45 -2.40
N ALA A 35 27.73 -1.41 -3.02
CA ALA A 35 28.34 -1.22 -4.33
C ALA A 35 27.35 -1.38 -5.48
N GLU A 36 26.41 -2.32 -5.38
CA GLU A 36 25.46 -2.67 -6.45
C GLU A 36 24.15 -1.86 -6.38
N ASP A 37 23.65 -1.60 -5.14
CA ASP A 37 22.35 -0.95 -4.91
C ASP A 37 22.49 0.51 -4.47
N PHE A 38 23.71 1.03 -4.32
CA PHE A 38 24.02 2.40 -3.92
C PHE A 38 23.36 2.82 -2.60
N ILE A 39 23.19 1.89 -1.66
CA ILE A 39 22.63 2.13 -0.34
C ILE A 39 23.73 2.54 0.63
N ASN A 40 23.47 3.61 1.41
CA ASN A 40 24.36 4.03 2.46
C ASN A 40 24.32 3.03 3.63
N ILE A 41 25.48 2.47 3.97
CA ILE A 41 25.63 1.54 5.08
C ILE A 41 26.63 2.12 6.09
N TYR A 42 26.19 2.24 7.33
CA TYR A 42 26.95 2.82 8.41
C TYR A 42 27.32 1.73 9.44
N ALA A 43 28.60 1.61 9.76
CA ALA A 43 29.04 0.77 10.84
C ALA A 43 29.08 1.55 12.14
N VAL A 44 28.37 1.07 13.16
CA VAL A 44 28.34 1.68 14.49
C VAL A 44 28.94 0.74 15.54
N ASN A 45 29.72 1.31 16.44
CA ASN A 45 30.41 0.53 17.49
C ASN A 45 29.61 0.42 18.80
N THR A 46 28.53 1.20 18.91
CA THR A 46 27.65 1.21 20.09
C THR A 46 26.22 1.43 19.67
N GLY A 47 25.29 0.79 20.39
CA GLY A 47 23.86 1.04 20.23
C GLY A 47 23.35 2.20 21.08
N LEU A 48 24.19 2.81 21.92
CA LEU A 48 23.80 3.95 22.75
C LEU A 48 23.75 5.22 21.91
N SER A 49 22.68 5.97 22.05
CA SER A 49 22.47 7.26 21.37
C SER A 49 22.59 8.42 22.33
N ASN A 50 23.21 9.52 21.89
CA ASN A 50 23.23 10.76 22.69
C ASN A 50 21.90 11.50 22.63
N TYR A 51 21.12 11.31 21.57
CA TYR A 51 19.82 11.91 21.31
C TYR A 51 18.93 10.90 20.57
N GLY A 52 17.64 10.84 20.93
CA GLY A 52 16.70 9.91 20.36
C GLY A 52 16.77 8.49 20.95
N PRO A 53 16.09 7.53 20.35
CA PRO A 53 16.08 6.13 20.85
C PRO A 53 17.43 5.45 20.63
N ASP A 54 17.80 4.58 21.56
CA ASP A 54 18.97 3.73 21.41
C ASP A 54 18.78 2.72 20.26
N LEU A 55 19.85 2.50 19.47
CA LEU A 55 19.83 1.54 18.36
C LEU A 55 19.71 0.07 18.84
N GLY A 56 20.00 -0.20 20.11
CA GLY A 56 19.79 -1.50 20.74
C GLY A 56 18.44 -1.65 21.46
N GLY A 57 17.53 -0.67 21.31
CA GLY A 57 16.23 -0.66 21.96
C GLY A 57 15.22 -1.65 21.37
N LEU A 58 13.95 -1.45 21.69
CA LEU A 58 12.86 -2.23 21.10
C LEU A 58 12.61 -1.76 19.66
N HIS A 59 12.81 -2.67 18.71
CA HIS A 59 12.55 -2.46 17.30
C HIS A 59 11.68 -3.58 16.76
N GLU A 60 10.81 -3.25 15.80
CA GLU A 60 10.05 -4.26 15.08
C GLU A 60 10.96 -5.06 14.15
N VAL A 61 10.82 -6.38 14.18
CA VAL A 61 11.61 -7.29 13.33
C VAL A 61 10.98 -7.35 11.94
N ILE A 62 11.75 -6.98 10.93
CA ILE A 62 11.32 -7.12 9.54
C ILE A 62 11.43 -8.58 9.12
N ASN A 63 10.30 -9.19 8.83
CA ASN A 63 10.24 -10.54 8.31
C ASN A 63 10.09 -10.52 6.78
N LEU A 64 10.68 -11.52 6.10
CA LEU A 64 10.48 -11.67 4.67
C LEU A 64 9.00 -11.90 4.36
N PRO A 65 8.37 -11.08 3.51
CA PRO A 65 6.97 -11.20 3.20
C PRO A 65 6.70 -12.46 2.38
N LYS A 66 5.63 -13.18 2.73
CA LYS A 66 5.05 -14.25 1.90
C LYS A 66 3.81 -13.70 1.24
N VAL A 67 3.94 -13.34 -0.04
CA VAL A 67 2.93 -12.54 -0.75
C VAL A 67 2.00 -13.42 -1.56
N ALA A 68 0.69 -13.18 -1.40
CA ALA A 68 -0.35 -13.65 -2.29
C ALA A 68 -1.05 -12.49 -2.98
N ILE A 69 -1.38 -12.65 -4.26
CA ILE A 69 -2.19 -11.71 -5.03
C ILE A 69 -3.49 -12.41 -5.40
N LEU A 70 -4.62 -11.81 -5.04
CA LEU A 70 -5.93 -12.33 -5.40
C LEU A 70 -6.16 -12.16 -6.91
N SER A 71 -6.46 -13.26 -7.59
CA SER A 71 -6.58 -13.34 -9.04
C SER A 71 -7.80 -14.15 -9.47
N GLY A 72 -8.01 -14.26 -10.77
CA GLY A 72 -9.09 -15.06 -11.34
C GLY A 72 -10.42 -14.31 -11.40
N LYS A 73 -11.52 -14.97 -11.06
CA LYS A 73 -12.85 -14.38 -11.18
C LYS A 73 -12.96 -13.06 -10.43
N GLY A 74 -13.48 -12.05 -11.08
CA GLY A 74 -13.69 -10.72 -10.51
C GLY A 74 -12.46 -9.83 -10.47
N SER A 75 -11.24 -10.35 -10.54
CA SER A 75 -10.02 -9.54 -10.56
C SER A 75 -9.76 -8.93 -11.94
N SER A 76 -9.30 -7.70 -11.99
CA SER A 76 -8.76 -7.10 -13.21
C SER A 76 -7.42 -7.75 -13.53
N ALA A 77 -7.33 -8.44 -14.67
CA ALA A 77 -6.08 -9.07 -15.09
C ALA A 77 -4.93 -8.07 -15.29
N TYR A 78 -5.24 -6.84 -15.71
CA TYR A 78 -4.26 -5.77 -15.85
C TYR A 78 -3.70 -5.33 -14.50
N SER A 79 -4.58 -5.12 -13.51
CA SER A 79 -4.17 -4.65 -12.17
C SER A 79 -3.40 -5.76 -11.43
N VAL A 80 -3.83 -7.02 -11.54
CA VAL A 80 -3.09 -8.17 -11.01
C VAL A 80 -1.72 -8.29 -11.67
N GLY A 81 -1.67 -8.17 -13.00
CA GLY A 81 -0.42 -8.26 -13.78
C GLY A 81 0.58 -7.16 -13.42
N GLN A 82 0.13 -5.93 -13.16
CA GLN A 82 0.98 -4.83 -12.73
C GLN A 82 1.68 -5.15 -11.41
N VAL A 83 0.92 -5.59 -10.40
CA VAL A 83 1.44 -5.93 -9.08
C VAL A 83 2.38 -7.14 -9.17
N TRP A 84 1.97 -8.17 -9.90
CA TRP A 84 2.80 -9.36 -10.12
C TRP A 84 4.12 -8.99 -10.82
N HIS A 85 4.08 -8.16 -11.86
CA HIS A 85 5.28 -7.69 -12.56
C HIS A 85 6.24 -6.95 -11.63
N LEU A 86 5.72 -6.05 -10.79
CA LEU A 86 6.56 -5.35 -9.82
C LEU A 86 7.25 -6.32 -8.86
N LEU A 87 6.46 -7.19 -8.23
CA LEU A 87 6.98 -8.03 -7.16
C LEU A 87 7.83 -9.18 -7.71
N ASN A 88 7.30 -9.94 -8.68
CA ASN A 88 7.94 -11.17 -9.15
C ASN A 88 9.06 -10.90 -10.17
N GLU A 89 8.79 -10.06 -11.19
CA GLU A 89 9.72 -9.84 -12.28
C GLU A 89 10.78 -8.78 -11.95
N LYS A 90 10.35 -7.66 -11.37
CA LYS A 90 11.26 -6.54 -11.11
C LYS A 90 12.02 -6.68 -9.79
N MET A 91 11.33 -7.07 -8.72
CA MET A 91 11.92 -7.14 -7.36
C MET A 91 12.31 -8.56 -6.95
N HIS A 92 12.05 -9.56 -7.79
CA HIS A 92 12.34 -10.97 -7.51
C HIS A 92 11.78 -11.48 -6.18
N ILE A 93 10.64 -10.93 -5.76
CA ILE A 93 9.89 -11.36 -4.57
C ILE A 93 8.91 -12.46 -5.02
N PRO A 94 9.08 -13.71 -4.58
CA PRO A 94 8.18 -14.79 -4.95
C PRO A 94 6.75 -14.48 -4.54
N THR A 95 5.83 -14.47 -5.51
CA THR A 95 4.41 -14.19 -5.29
C THR A 95 3.52 -15.32 -5.78
N SER A 96 2.50 -15.65 -4.99
CA SER A 96 1.49 -16.66 -5.35
C SER A 96 0.24 -15.99 -5.88
N LEU A 97 -0.24 -16.42 -7.06
CA LEU A 97 -1.54 -16.00 -7.57
C LEU A 97 -2.63 -16.91 -7.01
N ILE A 98 -3.50 -16.38 -6.16
CA ILE A 98 -4.60 -17.13 -5.54
C ILE A 98 -5.89 -16.86 -6.33
N ASN A 99 -6.52 -17.90 -6.85
CA ASN A 99 -7.81 -17.76 -7.51
C ASN A 99 -8.92 -17.46 -6.51
N SER A 100 -9.66 -16.38 -6.72
CA SER A 100 -10.73 -15.92 -5.82
C SER A 100 -11.85 -16.95 -5.63
N ASN A 101 -12.11 -17.83 -6.61
CA ASN A 101 -13.06 -18.94 -6.48
C ASN A 101 -12.59 -20.02 -5.50
N ASN A 102 -11.29 -20.11 -5.25
CA ASN A 102 -10.68 -21.13 -4.41
C ASN A 102 -10.21 -20.58 -3.05
N LEU A 103 -10.62 -19.38 -2.71
CA LEU A 103 -10.18 -18.70 -1.49
C LEU A 103 -10.46 -19.54 -0.22
N ASN A 104 -11.61 -20.23 -0.17
CA ASN A 104 -11.96 -21.15 0.93
C ASN A 104 -10.97 -22.33 1.09
N ARG A 105 -10.29 -22.71 0.03
CA ARG A 105 -9.34 -23.83 0.01
C ARG A 105 -7.90 -23.39 0.24
N THR A 106 -7.68 -22.09 0.25
CA THR A 106 -6.35 -21.53 0.42
C THR A 106 -6.08 -21.30 1.89
N LEU A 107 -4.98 -21.85 2.35
CA LEU A 107 -4.52 -21.61 3.73
C LEU A 107 -3.86 -20.24 3.78
N LEU A 108 -4.65 -19.20 4.04
CA LEU A 108 -4.15 -17.81 4.16
C LEU A 108 -3.02 -17.69 5.18
N ASP A 109 -2.99 -18.58 6.18
CA ASP A 109 -1.93 -18.63 7.19
C ASP A 109 -0.53 -18.91 6.62
N ASN A 110 -0.44 -19.38 5.37
CA ASN A 110 0.86 -19.52 4.68
C ASN A 110 1.41 -18.19 4.15
N TYR A 111 0.60 -17.14 4.16
CA TYR A 111 0.96 -15.83 3.63
C TYR A 111 0.91 -14.77 4.72
N THR A 112 1.85 -13.84 4.64
CA THR A 112 1.87 -12.68 5.52
C THR A 112 1.21 -11.46 4.90
N VAL A 113 1.14 -11.42 3.55
CA VAL A 113 0.56 -10.33 2.77
C VAL A 113 -0.43 -10.88 1.75
N LEU A 114 -1.62 -10.30 1.69
CA LEU A 114 -2.62 -10.53 0.63
C LEU A 114 -2.87 -9.20 -0.10
N ILE A 115 -2.74 -9.21 -1.42
CA ILE A 115 -3.00 -8.03 -2.24
C ILE A 115 -4.29 -8.23 -3.04
N MET A 116 -5.23 -7.31 -2.87
CA MET A 116 -6.47 -7.20 -3.65
C MET A 116 -6.41 -5.95 -4.51
N SER A 117 -6.19 -6.11 -5.80
CA SER A 117 -6.21 -5.00 -6.76
C SER A 117 -7.63 -4.74 -7.30
N ASP A 118 -7.74 -3.88 -8.33
CA ASP A 118 -9.05 -3.60 -8.95
C ASP A 118 -9.82 -4.86 -9.35
N GLY A 119 -11.13 -4.82 -9.14
CA GLY A 119 -12.00 -5.91 -9.49
C GLY A 119 -13.40 -5.79 -8.92
N SER A 120 -14.26 -6.75 -9.26
CA SER A 120 -15.58 -6.93 -8.68
C SER A 120 -15.65 -8.26 -7.93
N PHE A 121 -15.59 -8.20 -6.62
CA PHE A 121 -15.46 -9.37 -5.74
C PHE A 121 -16.79 -9.78 -5.07
N SER A 122 -17.94 -9.42 -5.67
CA SER A 122 -19.28 -9.72 -5.15
C SER A 122 -19.56 -11.23 -4.98
N HIS A 123 -18.81 -12.09 -5.68
CA HIS A 123 -18.92 -13.54 -5.60
C HIS A 123 -18.23 -14.14 -4.35
N ILE A 124 -17.39 -13.37 -3.65
CA ILE A 124 -16.75 -13.80 -2.40
C ILE A 124 -17.79 -13.77 -1.30
N ASP A 125 -18.10 -14.93 -0.75
CA ASP A 125 -19.15 -15.09 0.22
C ASP A 125 -18.75 -14.64 1.64
N SER A 126 -19.73 -14.62 2.55
CA SER A 126 -19.54 -14.18 3.93
C SER A 126 -18.58 -15.08 4.73
N SER A 127 -18.42 -16.35 4.35
CA SER A 127 -17.48 -17.26 5.02
C SER A 127 -16.04 -16.91 4.68
N ASN A 128 -15.79 -16.53 3.43
CA ASN A 128 -14.50 -16.03 2.98
C ASN A 128 -14.14 -14.69 3.61
N VAL A 129 -15.12 -13.77 3.73
CA VAL A 129 -14.93 -12.50 4.43
C VAL A 129 -14.53 -12.75 5.89
N LYS A 130 -15.19 -13.68 6.58
CA LYS A 130 -14.83 -14.06 7.98
C LYS A 130 -13.42 -14.64 8.05
N SER A 131 -13.02 -15.47 7.08
CA SER A 131 -11.67 -16.05 7.01
C SER A 131 -10.60 -14.99 6.84
N ILE A 132 -10.82 -14.01 5.94
CA ILE A 132 -9.92 -12.87 5.73
C ILE A 132 -9.82 -12.04 7.01
N LYS A 133 -10.94 -11.67 7.64
CA LYS A 133 -10.95 -10.93 8.91
C LYS A 133 -10.17 -11.66 10.01
N SER A 134 -10.41 -12.96 10.15
CA SER A 134 -9.69 -13.78 11.13
C SER A 134 -8.20 -13.85 10.85
N TRP A 135 -7.78 -13.95 9.58
CA TRP A 135 -6.38 -13.95 9.16
C TRP A 135 -5.71 -12.61 9.46
N ILE A 136 -6.35 -11.48 9.15
CA ILE A 136 -5.84 -10.14 9.51
C ILE A 136 -5.64 -10.03 11.01
N ASN A 137 -6.64 -10.42 11.81
CA ASN A 137 -6.55 -10.35 13.28
C ASN A 137 -5.37 -11.16 13.85
N ARG A 138 -4.88 -12.18 13.13
CA ARG A 138 -3.72 -12.99 13.53
C ARG A 138 -2.39 -12.50 12.98
N GLY A 139 -2.34 -11.33 12.36
CA GLY A 139 -1.10 -10.71 11.87
C GLY A 139 -0.97 -10.64 10.35
N GLY A 140 -2.03 -10.92 9.58
CA GLY A 140 -2.03 -10.76 8.14
C GLY A 140 -2.11 -9.29 7.72
N CYS A 141 -1.36 -8.90 6.69
CA CYS A 141 -1.41 -7.59 6.06
C CYS A 141 -2.24 -7.66 4.77
N LEU A 142 -3.39 -6.97 4.75
CA LEU A 142 -4.24 -6.84 3.57
C LEU A 142 -3.96 -5.51 2.87
N ILE A 143 -3.45 -5.55 1.65
CA ILE A 143 -3.19 -4.38 0.81
C ILE A 143 -4.21 -4.34 -0.31
N SER A 144 -4.78 -3.17 -0.59
CA SER A 144 -5.72 -3.03 -1.69
C SER A 144 -5.57 -1.74 -2.46
N THR A 145 -5.97 -1.78 -3.73
CA THR A 145 -6.01 -0.64 -4.65
C THR A 145 -7.39 -0.53 -5.30
N GLY A 146 -7.81 0.70 -5.58
CA GLY A 146 -9.02 0.99 -6.35
C GLY A 146 -10.29 0.29 -5.83
N SER A 147 -11.03 -0.39 -6.71
CA SER A 147 -12.30 -1.05 -6.37
C SER A 147 -12.18 -2.26 -5.44
N GLY A 148 -10.97 -2.84 -5.30
CA GLY A 148 -10.73 -3.81 -4.24
C GLY A 148 -10.90 -3.21 -2.85
N SER A 149 -10.50 -1.96 -2.67
CA SER A 149 -10.69 -1.23 -1.41
C SER A 149 -12.16 -0.94 -1.12
N GLU A 150 -12.96 -0.65 -2.15
CA GLU A 150 -14.42 -0.51 -1.98
C GLU A 150 -15.04 -1.78 -1.42
N TRP A 151 -14.63 -2.94 -1.95
CA TRP A 151 -15.11 -4.22 -1.46
C TRP A 151 -14.73 -4.44 0.01
N ILE A 152 -13.52 -4.07 0.41
CA ILE A 152 -13.03 -4.18 1.80
C ILE A 152 -13.88 -3.33 2.74
N ILE A 153 -14.15 -2.08 2.39
CA ILE A 153 -14.96 -1.14 3.18
C ILE A 153 -16.41 -1.63 3.25
N ASN A 154 -17.02 -1.99 2.11
CA ASN A 154 -18.41 -2.43 2.03
C ASN A 154 -18.67 -3.73 2.83
N ASN A 155 -17.67 -4.61 2.94
CA ASN A 155 -17.73 -5.80 3.77
C ASN A 155 -17.32 -5.55 5.24
N LYS A 156 -17.10 -4.29 5.61
CA LYS A 156 -16.75 -3.88 6.97
C LYS A 156 -15.56 -4.67 7.52
N ILE A 157 -14.54 -4.87 6.67
CA ILE A 157 -13.27 -5.45 7.10
C ILE A 157 -12.54 -4.42 7.95
N ILE A 158 -12.67 -3.16 7.60
CA ILE A 158 -12.28 -2.00 8.40
C ILE A 158 -13.45 -1.02 8.50
N ASP A 159 -13.41 -0.14 9.47
CA ASP A 159 -14.39 0.92 9.69
C ASP A 159 -13.88 2.23 9.06
N GLU A 160 -13.94 2.27 7.72
CA GLU A 160 -13.61 3.43 6.91
C GLU A 160 -14.78 3.73 5.98
N THR A 161 -14.82 4.93 5.40
CA THR A 161 -15.95 5.41 4.60
C THR A 161 -15.52 5.79 3.19
N ILE A 162 -16.27 5.31 2.20
CA ILE A 162 -16.18 5.81 0.83
C ILE A 162 -16.99 7.11 0.78
N LYS A 163 -16.38 8.14 0.25
CA LYS A 163 -17.02 9.43 0.08
C LYS A 163 -18.09 9.32 -1.01
N GLU A 164 -19.33 9.63 -0.68
CA GLU A 164 -20.41 9.70 -1.66
C GLU A 164 -20.27 10.98 -2.49
N ILE A 165 -20.09 10.82 -3.80
CA ILE A 165 -20.13 11.95 -4.73
C ILE A 165 -21.58 12.18 -5.09
N ASN A 166 -22.11 13.35 -4.76
CA ASN A 166 -23.40 13.79 -5.25
C ASN A 166 -23.32 13.94 -6.77
N LYS A 167 -23.77 12.92 -7.47
CA LYS A 167 -24.04 13.03 -8.92
C LYS A 167 -25.38 13.72 -9.03
N ASP A 168 -25.38 15.04 -9.18
CA ASP A 168 -26.61 15.76 -9.53
C ASP A 168 -27.19 15.07 -10.75
N THR A 169 -28.38 14.50 -10.59
CA THR A 169 -29.21 14.05 -11.71
C THR A 169 -29.78 15.32 -12.35
N LEU A 170 -28.94 16.01 -13.10
CA LEU A 170 -29.34 17.15 -13.86
C LEU A 170 -30.41 16.70 -14.88
N ASP A 171 -31.50 17.42 -14.94
CA ASP A 171 -32.48 17.31 -16.03
C ASP A 171 -31.82 17.85 -17.30
N ILE A 172 -30.95 17.02 -17.91
CA ILE A 172 -30.20 17.39 -19.10
C ILE A 172 -30.81 16.74 -20.33
N PRO A 173 -30.80 17.42 -21.49
CA PRO A 173 -31.23 16.84 -22.76
C PRO A 173 -30.45 15.57 -23.07
N TYR A 174 -31.12 14.58 -23.65
CA TYR A 174 -30.52 13.28 -23.97
C TYR A 174 -29.21 13.37 -24.77
N GLU A 175 -29.11 14.36 -25.66
CA GLU A 175 -27.87 14.63 -26.43
C GLU A 175 -26.65 14.94 -25.57
N ASN A 176 -26.84 15.49 -24.37
CA ASN A 176 -25.78 15.89 -23.47
C ASN A 176 -25.42 14.80 -22.41
N VAL A 177 -26.25 13.75 -22.28
CA VAL A 177 -26.06 12.71 -21.25
C VAL A 177 -24.71 12.03 -21.33
N GLN A 178 -24.20 11.74 -22.54
CA GLN A 178 -22.90 11.06 -22.69
C GLN A 178 -21.74 11.99 -22.37
N ALA A 179 -21.83 13.25 -22.78
CA ALA A 179 -20.81 14.26 -22.47
C ALA A 179 -20.73 14.48 -20.96
N GLU A 180 -21.89 14.62 -20.31
CA GLU A 180 -21.96 14.80 -18.86
C GLU A 180 -21.39 13.59 -18.09
N ARG A 181 -21.80 12.38 -18.45
CA ARG A 181 -21.23 11.16 -17.85
C ARG A 181 -19.72 11.03 -18.09
N GLY A 182 -19.24 11.53 -19.23
CA GLY A 182 -17.80 11.56 -19.55
C GLY A 182 -17.05 12.58 -18.70
N SER A 183 -17.63 13.76 -18.45
CA SER A 183 -17.04 14.80 -17.63
C SER A 183 -16.85 14.38 -16.17
N GLN A 184 -17.73 13.50 -15.68
CA GLN A 184 -17.70 12.95 -14.32
C GLN A 184 -16.74 11.74 -14.15
N ARG A 185 -15.83 11.49 -15.10
CA ARG A 185 -14.85 10.41 -15.03
C ARG A 185 -13.43 10.94 -14.95
N ILE A 186 -12.62 10.28 -14.12
CA ILE A 186 -11.17 10.47 -14.10
C ILE A 186 -10.57 9.41 -15.01
N GLY A 187 -10.37 9.73 -16.29
CA GLY A 187 -9.81 8.82 -17.29
C GLY A 187 -8.31 8.59 -17.14
N GLY A 188 -7.65 9.39 -16.32
CA GLY A 188 -6.22 9.37 -16.00
C GLY A 188 -5.72 10.79 -15.77
N ALA A 189 -5.32 11.07 -14.54
CA ALA A 189 -4.79 12.36 -14.14
C ALA A 189 -3.75 12.21 -13.03
N VAL A 190 -2.90 13.20 -12.90
CA VAL A 190 -1.86 13.27 -11.86
C VAL A 190 -2.30 14.25 -10.80
N PHE A 191 -2.27 13.79 -9.57
CA PHE A 191 -2.68 14.58 -8.41
C PHE A 191 -1.54 14.74 -7.43
N HIS A 192 -1.54 15.86 -6.74
CA HIS A 192 -0.63 16.14 -5.64
C HIS A 192 -1.22 15.63 -4.32
N ILE A 193 -0.45 14.83 -3.61
CA ILE A 193 -0.77 14.41 -2.25
C ILE A 193 0.28 14.91 -1.25
N ASN A 194 -0.17 15.12 -0.01
CA ASN A 194 0.69 15.33 1.14
C ASN A 194 0.82 14.01 1.87
N LEU A 195 2.07 13.56 2.08
CA LEU A 195 2.41 12.32 2.80
C LEU A 195 2.81 12.62 4.24
N ASP A 196 2.39 11.79 5.15
CA ASP A 196 3.06 11.64 6.44
C ASP A 196 4.31 10.76 6.25
N ASN A 197 5.43 11.38 5.94
CA ASN A 197 6.69 10.69 5.72
C ASN A 197 7.35 10.16 7.00
N THR A 198 6.65 10.25 8.14
CA THR A 198 7.03 9.58 9.39
C THR A 198 6.40 8.19 9.52
N HIS A 199 5.39 7.90 8.71
CA HIS A 199 4.72 6.61 8.69
C HIS A 199 5.54 5.60 7.85
N PRO A 200 5.67 4.32 8.28
CA PRO A 200 6.47 3.30 7.57
C PRO A 200 6.11 3.14 6.09
N ILE A 201 4.85 3.26 5.72
CA ILE A 201 4.42 3.16 4.32
C ILE A 201 5.01 4.28 3.44
N ALA A 202 5.36 5.42 4.03
CA ALA A 202 5.89 6.58 3.32
C ALA A 202 7.41 6.78 3.50
N TYR A 203 8.13 5.81 4.08
CA TYR A 203 9.59 5.89 4.21
C TYR A 203 10.28 6.01 2.84
N GLY A 204 11.29 6.86 2.77
CA GLY A 204 12.02 7.17 1.54
C GLY A 204 11.35 8.24 0.67
N TYR A 205 10.17 8.74 1.05
CA TYR A 205 9.46 9.77 0.30
C TYR A 205 9.52 11.14 0.98
N GLN A 206 9.42 12.18 0.14
CA GLN A 206 9.21 13.55 0.59
C GLN A 206 7.74 13.74 1.04
N LYS A 207 7.47 14.83 1.78
CA LYS A 207 6.10 15.18 2.21
C LYS A 207 5.12 15.46 1.07
N SER A 208 5.61 15.66 -0.13
CA SER A 208 4.84 16.02 -1.31
C SER A 208 5.13 15.01 -2.42
N LEU A 209 4.09 14.40 -3.00
CA LEU A 209 4.24 13.36 -4.00
C LEU A 209 3.17 13.47 -5.09
N PRO A 210 3.54 13.40 -6.38
CA PRO A 210 2.59 13.19 -7.48
C PRO A 210 2.14 11.72 -7.53
N VAL A 211 0.82 11.50 -7.60
CA VAL A 211 0.19 10.18 -7.74
C VAL A 211 -0.65 10.12 -9.00
N PHE A 212 -0.70 8.96 -9.65
CA PHE A 212 -1.54 8.72 -10.81
C PHE A 212 -2.86 8.08 -10.40
N ARG A 213 -3.97 8.62 -10.91
CA ARG A 213 -5.31 8.14 -10.62
C ARG A 213 -6.15 7.99 -11.88
N ASN A 214 -6.91 6.91 -11.97
CA ASN A 214 -7.82 6.60 -13.08
C ASN A 214 -9.12 5.94 -12.60
N ASN A 215 -9.60 6.34 -11.43
CA ASN A 215 -10.85 5.86 -10.83
C ASN A 215 -11.55 6.99 -10.09
N GLU A 216 -12.83 6.78 -9.75
CA GLU A 216 -13.70 7.76 -9.10
C GLU A 216 -13.99 7.39 -7.63
N THR A 217 -13.27 6.47 -7.03
CA THR A 217 -13.45 6.10 -5.62
C THR A 217 -12.70 7.06 -4.70
N PHE A 218 -13.40 7.84 -3.91
CA PHE A 218 -12.82 8.72 -2.91
C PHE A 218 -13.05 8.18 -1.51
N TYR A 219 -12.05 8.31 -0.64
CA TYR A 219 -12.18 7.95 0.77
C TYR A 219 -12.34 9.21 1.61
N GLU A 220 -13.26 9.18 2.58
CA GLU A 220 -13.21 10.16 3.65
C GLU A 220 -11.87 10.03 4.40
N LEU A 221 -11.47 11.10 5.06
CA LEU A 221 -10.34 10.99 5.98
C LEU A 221 -10.71 10.05 7.11
N SER A 222 -9.82 9.13 7.44
CA SER A 222 -9.99 8.26 8.61
C SER A 222 -10.14 9.10 9.87
N THR A 223 -11.00 8.66 10.78
CA THR A 223 -11.17 9.28 12.10
C THR A 223 -9.92 9.20 12.97
N SER A 224 -9.00 8.29 12.66
CA SER A 224 -7.66 8.22 13.23
C SER A 224 -6.69 9.02 12.34
N ASP A 225 -6.18 10.13 12.84
CA ASP A 225 -5.23 10.96 12.08
C ASP A 225 -3.98 10.19 11.64
N ALA A 226 -3.47 9.32 12.49
CA ALA A 226 -2.30 8.48 12.21
C ALA A 226 -2.54 7.49 11.06
N ALA A 227 -3.80 7.13 10.78
CA ALA A 227 -4.14 6.24 9.68
C ALA A 227 -4.11 6.92 8.30
N ASN A 228 -4.16 8.24 8.24
CA ASN A 228 -4.17 9.01 7.00
C ASN A 228 -2.74 9.26 6.51
N VAL A 229 -2.12 8.24 5.93
CA VAL A 229 -0.73 8.30 5.43
C VAL A 229 -0.58 9.27 4.26
N GLY A 230 -1.56 9.32 3.36
CA GLY A 230 -1.60 10.23 2.21
C GLY A 230 -2.92 10.96 2.13
N ARG A 231 -2.89 12.28 1.91
CA ARG A 231 -4.07 13.17 1.76
C ARG A 231 -3.91 14.00 0.52
N TYR A 232 -4.97 14.15 -0.26
CA TYR A 232 -4.93 15.07 -1.40
C TYR A 232 -4.74 16.51 -0.94
N ALA A 233 -3.96 17.26 -1.71
CA ALA A 233 -3.67 18.66 -1.41
C ALA A 233 -4.91 19.54 -1.67
N LYS A 234 -4.89 20.77 -1.14
CA LYS A 234 -5.96 21.77 -1.37
C LYS A 234 -6.15 22.13 -2.86
N LYS A 235 -5.10 22.02 -3.67
CA LYS A 235 -5.10 22.14 -5.13
C LYS A 235 -4.47 20.86 -5.68
N PRO A 236 -5.26 19.77 -5.80
CA PRO A 236 -4.67 18.46 -6.03
C PRO A 236 -4.30 18.21 -7.49
N LEU A 237 -5.06 18.73 -8.47
CA LEU A 237 -4.77 18.47 -9.88
C LEU A 237 -3.43 19.09 -10.32
N MET A 238 -2.54 18.24 -10.84
CA MET A 238 -1.26 18.64 -11.41
C MET A 238 -1.26 18.56 -12.94
N SER A 239 -1.88 17.51 -13.48
CA SER A 239 -1.95 17.25 -14.92
C SER A 239 -3.12 16.34 -15.25
N GLY A 240 -3.69 16.49 -16.43
CA GLY A 240 -4.86 15.74 -16.87
C GLY A 240 -6.16 16.52 -16.65
N TYR A 241 -7.28 15.79 -16.65
CA TYR A 241 -8.62 16.37 -16.52
C TYR A 241 -9.36 15.75 -15.32
N ILE A 242 -10.07 16.60 -14.64
CA ILE A 242 -11.11 16.29 -13.63
C ILE A 242 -12.15 17.40 -13.70
N SER A 243 -13.44 17.10 -13.52
CA SER A 243 -14.46 18.15 -13.44
C SER A 243 -14.29 18.98 -12.16
N ASP A 244 -14.81 20.20 -12.16
CA ASP A 244 -14.69 21.10 -11.00
C ASP A 244 -15.36 20.49 -9.76
N GLU A 245 -16.52 19.85 -9.93
CA GLU A 245 -17.24 19.17 -8.86
C GLU A 245 -16.40 18.04 -8.26
N MET A 246 -15.86 17.17 -9.09
CA MET A 246 -15.01 16.08 -8.61
C MET A 246 -13.67 16.58 -8.04
N ASN A 247 -13.15 17.68 -8.57
CA ASN A 247 -11.95 18.30 -8.02
C ASN A 247 -12.20 18.92 -6.63
N ASP A 248 -13.43 19.39 -6.38
CA ASP A 248 -13.81 19.83 -5.03
C ASP A 248 -13.99 18.66 -4.07
N GLU A 249 -14.53 17.54 -4.55
CA GLU A 249 -14.70 16.32 -3.74
C GLU A 249 -13.38 15.64 -3.38
N ILE A 250 -12.40 15.61 -4.28
CA ILE A 250 -11.08 15.00 -4.01
C ILE A 250 -10.27 15.81 -2.99
N LYS A 251 -10.49 17.11 -2.90
CA LYS A 251 -9.82 17.96 -1.91
C LYS A 251 -10.08 17.43 -0.50
N ASN A 252 -9.01 17.32 0.29
CA ASN A 252 -9.06 16.83 1.67
C ASN A 252 -9.57 15.38 1.84
N SER A 253 -9.65 14.59 0.77
CA SER A 253 -9.89 13.15 0.88
C SER A 253 -8.59 12.38 1.09
N ALA A 254 -8.71 11.12 1.56
CA ALA A 254 -7.55 10.27 1.76
C ALA A 254 -7.11 9.63 0.43
N SER A 255 -5.81 9.62 0.19
CA SER A 255 -5.14 8.87 -0.88
C SER A 255 -4.64 7.52 -0.39
N ILE A 256 -4.10 7.49 0.84
CA ILE A 256 -3.58 6.27 1.46
C ILE A 256 -4.09 6.21 2.90
N ILE A 257 -4.75 5.10 3.23
CA ILE A 257 -5.18 4.79 4.60
C ILE A 257 -4.46 3.52 5.05
N ALA A 258 -3.88 3.55 6.25
CA ALA A 258 -3.26 2.38 6.88
C ALA A 258 -3.82 2.19 8.29
N ARG A 259 -4.44 1.03 8.54
CA ARG A 259 -5.13 0.71 9.80
C ARG A 259 -4.61 -0.57 10.40
N ASN A 260 -4.33 -0.55 11.69
CA ASN A 260 -4.14 -1.75 12.47
C ASN A 260 -5.48 -2.43 12.79
N VAL A 261 -5.54 -3.75 12.62
CA VAL A 261 -6.71 -4.57 12.88
C VAL A 261 -6.28 -5.85 13.61
N GLY A 262 -6.51 -5.89 14.90
CA GLY A 262 -5.96 -6.96 15.74
C GLY A 262 -4.43 -6.90 15.77
N SER A 263 -3.77 -8.01 15.40
CA SER A 263 -2.31 -8.06 15.27
C SER A 263 -1.81 -7.82 13.84
N GLY A 264 -2.70 -7.58 12.90
CA GLY A 264 -2.37 -7.31 11.48
C GLY A 264 -2.82 -5.93 11.04
N SER A 265 -2.86 -5.71 9.74
CA SER A 265 -3.12 -4.41 9.16
C SER A 265 -3.93 -4.47 7.87
N VAL A 266 -4.55 -3.34 7.53
CA VAL A 266 -5.21 -3.11 6.24
C VAL A 266 -4.71 -1.79 5.67
N ILE A 267 -4.23 -1.82 4.43
CA ILE A 267 -3.69 -0.66 3.73
C ILE A 267 -4.47 -0.46 2.44
N LEU A 268 -5.07 0.71 2.29
CA LEU A 268 -5.87 1.08 1.14
C LEU A 268 -5.18 2.18 0.35
N PHE A 269 -5.03 1.96 -0.96
CA PHE A 269 -4.59 2.96 -1.92
C PHE A 269 -5.78 3.39 -2.78
N ALA A 270 -6.12 4.67 -2.77
CA ALA A 270 -7.12 5.25 -3.67
C ALA A 270 -6.56 5.38 -5.10
N ASP A 271 -5.26 5.59 -5.20
CA ASP A 271 -4.52 5.74 -6.45
C ASP A 271 -3.93 4.41 -6.91
N ASN A 272 -3.46 4.35 -8.15
CA ASN A 272 -2.74 3.19 -8.65
C ASN A 272 -1.21 3.40 -8.49
N PRO A 273 -0.58 2.80 -7.47
CA PRO A 273 0.82 3.08 -7.15
C PRO A 273 1.81 2.53 -8.17
N HIS A 274 1.37 1.64 -9.06
CA HIS A 274 2.23 1.03 -10.08
C HIS A 274 1.52 0.94 -11.44
N PHE A 275 0.89 2.05 -11.87
CA PHE A 275 0.09 2.09 -13.07
C PHE A 275 0.85 1.61 -14.31
N ARG A 276 0.30 0.59 -14.97
CA ARG A 276 0.81 -0.05 -16.19
C ARG A 276 2.30 -0.43 -16.14
N ALA A 277 2.82 -0.69 -14.94
CA ALA A 277 4.22 -1.07 -14.71
C ALA A 277 5.27 -0.04 -15.21
N PHE A 278 4.87 1.21 -15.43
CA PHE A 278 5.80 2.30 -15.81
C PHE A 278 5.75 3.52 -14.88
N TRP A 279 4.76 3.62 -13.99
CA TRP A 279 4.66 4.72 -13.03
C TRP A 279 5.55 4.43 -11.81
N TYR A 280 6.87 4.63 -11.99
CA TYR A 280 7.87 4.23 -10.99
C TYR A 280 7.87 5.07 -9.72
N GLY A 281 7.42 6.33 -9.80
CA GLY A 281 7.54 7.29 -8.71
C GLY A 281 6.80 6.90 -7.42
N THR A 282 5.82 6.01 -7.49
CA THR A 282 5.00 5.61 -6.33
C THR A 282 5.07 4.12 -6.02
N GLU A 283 5.82 3.33 -6.80
CA GLU A 283 5.91 1.87 -6.56
C GLU A 283 6.52 1.53 -5.20
N GLY A 284 7.43 2.37 -4.69
CA GLY A 284 8.01 2.22 -3.36
C GLY A 284 6.97 2.29 -2.23
N LEU A 285 5.84 2.98 -2.42
CA LEU A 285 4.73 2.96 -1.44
C LEU A 285 4.12 1.55 -1.33
N LEU A 286 3.94 0.87 -2.47
CA LEU A 286 3.44 -0.50 -2.48
C LEU A 286 4.47 -1.48 -1.89
N LEU A 287 5.74 -1.30 -2.19
CA LEU A 287 6.83 -2.09 -1.61
C LEU A 287 6.90 -1.88 -0.09
N ASN A 288 6.84 -0.63 0.38
CA ASN A 288 6.78 -0.33 1.81
C ASN A 288 5.57 -1.01 2.48
N ALA A 289 4.40 -1.01 1.82
CA ALA A 289 3.22 -1.71 2.34
C ALA A 289 3.48 -3.23 2.46
N VAL A 290 4.19 -3.83 1.51
CA VAL A 290 4.53 -5.25 1.54
C VAL A 290 5.53 -5.59 2.67
N PHE A 291 6.55 -4.74 2.88
CA PHE A 291 7.61 -5.02 3.86
C PHE A 291 7.31 -4.49 5.27
N PHE A 292 6.64 -3.34 5.38
CA PHE A 292 6.41 -2.64 6.64
C PHE A 292 4.93 -2.59 7.05
N GLY A 293 4.07 -3.32 6.33
CA GLY A 293 2.64 -3.27 6.57
C GLY A 293 2.18 -3.68 7.98
N ASN A 294 3.01 -4.38 8.72
CA ASN A 294 2.76 -4.75 10.12
C ASN A 294 3.75 -4.08 11.10
N ALA A 295 4.44 -3.03 10.68
CA ALA A 295 5.45 -2.33 11.49
C ALA A 295 4.99 -0.94 11.98
N PHE A 296 3.67 -0.72 12.18
CA PHE A 296 3.13 0.55 12.67
C PHE A 296 1.94 0.35 13.60
#